data_5a13662b0c978f4066f31c387899db5c
#
_entry.id   5a13662b0c978f4066f31c387899db5c
#
_cell.length_a   1.000
_cell.length_b   1.000
_cell.length_c   1.000
_cell.angle_alpha   90.00
_cell.angle_beta   90.00
_cell.angle_gamma   90.00
#
_symmetry.space_group_name_H-M   'P 1'
#
loop_
_entity.id
_entity.type
_entity.pdbx_description
1 polymer ?
#
loop_
_entity_poly.entity_id
_entity_poly.type
_entity_poly.pdbx_seq_one_letter_code
_entity_poly.pdbx_strand_id
1 'polypeptide(L)'
;MMNASCSPNTQNSIDSDWVCRVRAVRKISKGEEITDTYVSTMANTLYRRRQLKALKYFDCGCKRCADPTELGSHFSTLLCRIKNCGGFLLCRDPLVSSSPWACLKCGAEVDGEQVKREQEQWEERVEAAPRLIPDQEKLLAALKQLFHPNHNLCMDVMFNLAPLYGVRGSKAEDLVSEAEKKEKMCGELLSTMEQVIPGGFRMRGMLLVERHTTKLFLLRTQLETKQCSKSTFVRNVASLRAPLAEAVKILGLEPPGSLESARLVQAEKYLAQVDSIVENAGKTLLPAGTE
;
A
#
# COMPACT_ATOMS: atom_id res chain seq x y z
N MET A 1 -5.03 -9.64 -26.83
CA MET A 1 -4.06 -8.92 -25.95
C MET A 1 -4.80 -7.72 -25.38
N MET A 2 -4.72 -7.47 -24.08
CA MET A 2 -5.36 -6.29 -23.46
C MET A 2 -4.42 -5.10 -23.55
N ASN A 3 -4.98 -3.88 -23.63
CA ASN A 3 -4.17 -2.68 -23.60
C ASN A 3 -3.59 -2.43 -22.20
N ALA A 4 -2.44 -1.74 -22.18
CA ALA A 4 -1.75 -1.43 -20.94
C ALA A 4 -2.28 -0.15 -20.29
N SER A 5 -2.48 -0.18 -18.98
CA SER A 5 -2.71 1.01 -18.17
C SER A 5 -1.89 0.92 -16.86
N CYS A 6 -1.35 2.06 -16.43
CA CYS A 6 -0.67 2.14 -15.12
C CYS A 6 -1.65 2.29 -13.93
N SER A 7 -2.96 2.41 -14.23
CA SER A 7 -4.06 2.25 -13.28
C SER A 7 -5.08 1.30 -13.93
N PRO A 8 -4.78 -0.02 -13.97
CA PRO A 8 -5.59 -1.00 -14.68
C PRO A 8 -6.90 -1.27 -13.95
N ASN A 9 -7.86 -1.86 -14.67
CA ASN A 9 -9.12 -2.35 -14.08
C ASN A 9 -9.19 -3.87 -13.97
N THR A 10 -8.09 -4.55 -14.35
CA THR A 10 -7.93 -5.99 -14.14
C THR A 10 -6.63 -6.32 -13.42
N GLN A 11 -6.56 -7.52 -12.89
CA GLN A 11 -5.37 -8.16 -12.37
C GLN A 11 -5.29 -9.58 -12.92
N ASN A 12 -4.09 -10.00 -13.29
CA ASN A 12 -3.84 -11.37 -13.72
C ASN A 12 -3.18 -12.21 -12.63
N SER A 13 -3.39 -13.53 -12.70
CA SER A 13 -2.65 -14.53 -11.95
C SER A 13 -2.40 -15.75 -12.84
N ILE A 14 -1.28 -16.42 -12.62
CA ILE A 14 -0.90 -17.65 -13.35
C ILE A 14 -0.86 -18.78 -12.33
N ASP A 15 -1.55 -19.88 -12.61
CA ASP A 15 -1.56 -21.05 -11.74
C ASP A 15 -0.44 -22.06 -12.11
N SER A 16 -0.36 -23.18 -11.38
CA SER A 16 0.61 -24.26 -11.62
C SER A 16 0.52 -24.88 -13.01
N ASP A 17 -0.64 -24.82 -13.64
CA ASP A 17 -0.90 -25.38 -14.96
C ASP A 17 -0.66 -24.36 -16.09
N TRP A 18 -0.02 -23.24 -15.76
CA TRP A 18 0.27 -22.13 -16.66
C TRP A 18 -0.97 -21.44 -17.24
N VAL A 19 -2.12 -21.62 -16.61
CA VAL A 19 -3.34 -20.91 -16.99
C VAL A 19 -3.32 -19.50 -16.43
N CYS A 20 -3.35 -18.52 -17.34
CA CYS A 20 -3.48 -17.11 -16.96
C CYS A 20 -4.95 -16.77 -16.75
N ARG A 21 -5.29 -16.36 -15.53
CA ARG A 21 -6.63 -15.86 -15.19
C ARG A 21 -6.60 -14.36 -15.01
N VAL A 22 -7.40 -13.67 -15.79
CA VAL A 22 -7.57 -12.22 -15.69
C VAL A 22 -8.90 -11.94 -15.01
N ARG A 23 -8.90 -11.08 -14.00
CA ARG A 23 -10.08 -10.73 -13.20
C ARG A 23 -10.24 -9.23 -13.07
N ALA A 24 -11.48 -8.76 -13.17
CA ALA A 24 -11.79 -7.38 -12.85
C ALA A 24 -11.55 -7.11 -11.36
N VAL A 25 -10.81 -6.06 -11.04
CA VAL A 25 -10.53 -5.62 -9.65
C VAL A 25 -11.56 -4.61 -9.15
N ARG A 26 -12.34 -4.05 -10.06
CA ARG A 26 -13.46 -3.13 -9.81
C ARG A 26 -14.54 -3.33 -10.85
N LYS A 27 -15.69 -2.70 -10.66
CA LYS A 27 -16.73 -2.66 -11.69
C LYS A 27 -16.20 -2.02 -12.97
N ILE A 28 -16.42 -2.68 -14.10
CA ILE A 28 -16.11 -2.18 -15.45
C ILE A 28 -17.44 -1.89 -16.13
N SER A 29 -17.62 -0.66 -16.59
CA SER A 29 -18.85 -0.23 -17.23
C SER A 29 -18.91 -0.69 -18.70
N LYS A 30 -20.12 -0.78 -19.27
CA LYS A 30 -20.27 -1.06 -20.71
C LYS A 30 -19.57 0.02 -21.53
N GLY A 31 -18.69 -0.41 -22.45
CA GLY A 31 -17.88 0.51 -23.27
C GLY A 31 -16.59 0.99 -22.62
N GLU A 32 -16.36 0.69 -21.35
CA GLU A 32 -15.07 0.94 -20.70
C GLU A 32 -14.04 -0.07 -21.21
N GLU A 33 -12.83 0.43 -21.54
CA GLU A 33 -11.73 -0.40 -21.99
C GLU A 33 -11.24 -1.32 -20.87
N ILE A 34 -11.02 -2.60 -21.18
CA ILE A 34 -10.44 -3.57 -20.27
C ILE A 34 -8.91 -3.46 -20.38
N THR A 35 -8.26 -3.11 -19.28
CA THR A 35 -6.83 -2.84 -19.23
C THR A 35 -6.12 -3.66 -18.16
N ASP A 36 -4.88 -4.07 -18.47
CA ASP A 36 -3.98 -4.72 -17.50
C ASP A 36 -2.70 -3.90 -17.35
N THR A 37 -1.84 -4.23 -16.41
CA THR A 37 -0.53 -3.60 -16.24
C THR A 37 0.59 -4.52 -16.72
N TYR A 38 1.63 -3.92 -17.32
CA TYR A 38 2.84 -4.63 -17.74
C TYR A 38 4.08 -4.23 -16.93
N VAL A 39 3.87 -3.40 -15.90
CA VAL A 39 4.90 -2.93 -14.98
C VAL A 39 4.35 -2.84 -13.57
N SER A 40 5.21 -2.67 -12.57
CA SER A 40 4.76 -2.41 -11.20
C SER A 40 3.91 -1.15 -11.14
N THR A 41 2.66 -1.30 -10.69
CA THR A 41 1.76 -0.15 -10.46
C THR A 41 2.20 0.72 -9.30
N MET A 42 3.06 0.19 -8.40
CA MET A 42 3.59 0.90 -7.24
C MET A 42 4.90 1.64 -7.52
N ALA A 43 5.33 1.76 -8.78
CA ALA A 43 6.46 2.56 -9.20
C ALA A 43 6.03 3.95 -9.68
N ASN A 44 6.97 4.94 -9.68
CA ASN A 44 6.75 6.28 -10.19
C ASN A 44 6.65 6.33 -11.73
N THR A 45 6.16 7.44 -12.28
CA THR A 45 5.95 7.58 -13.73
C THR A 45 7.23 7.44 -14.54
N LEU A 46 8.36 8.00 -14.10
CA LEU A 46 9.63 7.88 -14.82
C LEU A 46 10.07 6.41 -14.91
N TYR A 47 10.03 5.68 -13.81
CA TYR A 47 10.38 4.26 -13.77
C TYR A 47 9.46 3.43 -14.67
N ARG A 48 8.13 3.58 -14.55
CA ARG A 48 7.17 2.81 -15.35
C ARG A 48 7.34 3.03 -16.84
N ARG A 49 7.47 4.28 -17.29
CA ARG A 49 7.68 4.63 -18.70
C ARG A 49 9.00 4.07 -19.23
N ARG A 50 10.11 4.19 -18.44
CA ARG A 50 11.40 3.58 -18.77
C ARG A 50 11.29 2.08 -18.97
N GLN A 51 10.65 1.36 -18.06
CA GLN A 51 10.45 -0.08 -18.15
C GLN A 51 9.57 -0.48 -19.34
N LEU A 52 8.47 0.21 -19.58
CA LEU A 52 7.59 -0.06 -20.71
C LEU A 52 8.30 0.18 -22.05
N LYS A 53 9.11 1.24 -22.14
CA LYS A 53 9.91 1.50 -23.34
C LYS A 53 10.96 0.42 -23.57
N ALA A 54 11.68 0.02 -22.55
CA ALA A 54 12.76 -0.96 -22.63
C ALA A 54 12.24 -2.40 -22.90
N LEU A 55 11.14 -2.81 -22.25
CA LEU A 55 10.68 -4.21 -22.26
C LEU A 55 9.48 -4.46 -23.16
N LYS A 56 8.72 -3.43 -23.48
CA LYS A 56 7.47 -3.52 -24.26
C LYS A 56 7.46 -2.61 -25.48
N TYR A 57 8.52 -1.83 -25.69
CA TYR A 57 8.79 -1.01 -26.88
C TYR A 57 7.73 0.07 -27.18
N PHE A 58 7.05 0.58 -26.15
CA PHE A 58 6.13 1.72 -26.31
C PHE A 58 6.25 2.74 -25.19
N ASP A 59 5.84 3.97 -25.48
CA ASP A 59 5.77 5.08 -24.52
C ASP A 59 4.34 5.18 -23.99
N CYS A 60 4.15 4.94 -22.70
CA CYS A 60 2.82 4.99 -22.09
C CYS A 60 2.33 6.43 -21.93
N GLY A 61 1.15 6.73 -22.48
CA GLY A 61 0.42 8.00 -22.35
C GLY A 61 -0.90 7.86 -21.57
N CYS A 62 -1.07 6.84 -20.72
CA CYS A 62 -2.30 6.66 -19.95
C CYS A 62 -2.55 7.83 -19.00
N LYS A 63 -3.81 7.99 -18.53
CA LYS A 63 -4.24 9.09 -17.67
C LYS A 63 -3.31 9.31 -16.46
N ARG A 64 -2.85 8.23 -15.81
CA ARG A 64 -1.93 8.31 -14.68
C ARG A 64 -0.55 8.82 -15.10
N CYS A 65 0.00 8.35 -16.22
CA CYS A 65 1.31 8.79 -16.68
C CYS A 65 1.31 10.23 -17.20
N ALA A 66 0.20 10.72 -17.71
CA ALA A 66 0.06 12.10 -18.18
C ALA A 66 -0.23 13.11 -17.05
N ASP A 67 -0.60 12.64 -15.87
CA ASP A 67 -0.90 13.49 -14.73
C ASP A 67 0.34 13.70 -13.86
N PRO A 68 0.83 14.96 -13.69
CA PRO A 68 1.97 15.26 -12.83
C PRO A 68 1.80 14.84 -11.36
N THR A 69 0.54 14.75 -10.88
CA THR A 69 0.21 14.31 -9.52
C THR A 69 -0.02 12.81 -9.41
N GLU A 70 -0.01 12.09 -10.54
CA GLU A 70 -0.38 10.67 -10.60
C GLU A 70 -1.72 10.37 -9.95
N LEU A 71 -2.79 11.02 -10.43
CA LEU A 71 -4.17 10.92 -9.93
C LEU A 71 -4.32 11.43 -8.47
N GLY A 72 -3.53 12.42 -8.09
CA GLY A 72 -3.50 12.99 -6.75
C GLY A 72 -2.76 12.15 -5.71
N SER A 73 -2.12 11.05 -6.12
CA SER A 73 -1.35 10.19 -5.22
C SER A 73 0.00 10.77 -4.81
N HIS A 74 0.57 11.63 -5.64
CA HIS A 74 1.90 12.22 -5.46
C HIS A 74 3.05 11.21 -5.48
N PHE A 75 2.90 10.12 -6.21
CA PHE A 75 3.87 9.02 -6.31
C PHE A 75 5.22 9.41 -6.93
N SER A 76 5.25 10.49 -7.72
CA SER A 76 6.48 11.04 -8.30
C SER A 76 6.89 12.38 -7.69
N THR A 77 6.13 12.94 -6.75
CA THR A 77 6.29 14.31 -6.27
C THR A 77 7.50 14.48 -5.34
N LEU A 78 8.30 15.53 -5.55
CA LEU A 78 9.42 15.89 -4.70
C LEU A 78 9.09 17.09 -3.80
N LEU A 79 9.85 17.24 -2.71
CA LEU A 79 9.80 18.46 -1.90
C LEU A 79 10.60 19.59 -2.57
N CYS A 80 10.12 20.81 -2.43
CA CYS A 80 10.85 21.98 -2.91
C CYS A 80 12.14 22.17 -2.10
N ARG A 81 13.25 22.43 -2.80
CA ARG A 81 14.58 22.57 -2.20
C ARG A 81 14.87 23.97 -1.69
N ILE A 82 14.01 24.93 -1.98
CA ILE A 82 14.14 26.30 -1.48
C ILE A 82 13.83 26.32 0.01
N LYS A 83 14.80 26.79 0.80
CA LYS A 83 14.69 26.88 2.27
C LYS A 83 13.38 27.57 2.68
N ASN A 84 12.67 26.96 3.60
CA ASN A 84 11.39 27.45 4.15
C ASN A 84 10.24 27.57 3.13
N CYS A 85 10.38 27.05 1.90
CA CYS A 85 9.30 27.06 0.94
C CYS A 85 8.14 26.13 1.37
N GLY A 86 8.46 24.87 1.72
CA GLY A 86 7.47 23.85 2.06
C GLY A 86 6.48 23.53 0.93
N GLY A 87 6.83 23.83 -0.32
CA GLY A 87 6.05 23.48 -1.51
C GLY A 87 6.51 22.15 -2.12
N PHE A 88 5.82 21.72 -3.17
CA PHE A 88 6.10 20.49 -3.91
C PHE A 88 6.56 20.78 -5.33
N LEU A 89 7.53 20.01 -5.82
CA LEU A 89 7.98 20.00 -7.20
C LEU A 89 7.18 18.94 -7.98
N LEU A 90 6.56 19.36 -9.06
CA LEU A 90 5.88 18.50 -10.02
C LEU A 90 6.53 18.64 -11.41
N CYS A 91 6.57 17.53 -12.15
CA CYS A 91 7.00 17.54 -13.54
C CYS A 91 6.03 18.37 -14.38
N ARG A 92 6.52 19.29 -15.23
CA ARG A 92 5.66 20.11 -16.10
C ARG A 92 4.97 19.27 -17.17
N ASP A 93 5.68 18.30 -17.74
CA ASP A 93 5.15 17.33 -18.69
C ASP A 93 5.70 15.93 -18.38
N PRO A 94 4.97 15.07 -17.65
CA PRO A 94 5.45 13.74 -17.29
C PRO A 94 5.65 12.79 -18.49
N LEU A 95 5.13 13.16 -19.67
CA LEU A 95 5.32 12.38 -20.89
C LEU A 95 6.66 12.67 -21.59
N VAL A 96 7.36 13.73 -21.18
CA VAL A 96 8.71 14.10 -21.64
C VAL A 96 9.70 13.88 -20.52
N SER A 97 10.61 12.91 -20.66
CA SER A 97 11.55 12.49 -19.61
C SER A 97 12.51 13.58 -19.14
N SER A 98 12.86 14.51 -20.02
CA SER A 98 13.72 15.67 -19.73
C SER A 98 12.95 16.92 -19.28
N SER A 99 11.62 16.83 -19.15
CA SER A 99 10.80 17.99 -18.78
C SER A 99 11.20 18.54 -17.42
N PRO A 100 11.29 19.88 -17.25
CA PRO A 100 11.65 20.49 -15.98
C PRO A 100 10.57 20.26 -14.92
N TRP A 101 11.01 20.27 -13.67
CA TRP A 101 10.17 20.18 -12.50
C TRP A 101 10.02 21.56 -11.86
N ALA A 102 8.81 21.97 -11.55
CA ALA A 102 8.51 23.27 -11.00
C ALA A 102 7.79 23.21 -9.66
N CYS A 103 8.18 24.09 -8.74
CA CYS A 103 7.50 24.22 -7.46
C CYS A 103 6.19 24.99 -7.63
N LEU A 104 5.09 24.39 -7.22
CA LEU A 104 3.76 25.03 -7.28
C LEU A 104 3.63 26.26 -6.37
N LYS A 105 4.49 26.39 -5.33
CA LYS A 105 4.40 27.48 -4.34
C LYS A 105 5.33 28.68 -4.66
N CYS A 106 6.59 28.42 -5.02
CA CYS A 106 7.56 29.50 -5.25
C CYS A 106 8.03 29.63 -6.70
N GLY A 107 7.59 28.76 -7.60
CA GLY A 107 7.97 28.78 -9.01
C GLY A 107 9.41 28.29 -9.31
N ALA A 108 10.20 27.92 -8.30
CA ALA A 108 11.55 27.42 -8.53
C ALA A 108 11.52 26.16 -9.40
N GLU A 109 12.48 26.09 -10.33
CA GLU A 109 12.59 24.99 -11.28
C GLU A 109 13.84 24.14 -11.02
N VAL A 110 13.74 22.86 -11.37
CA VAL A 110 14.84 21.89 -11.36
C VAL A 110 14.83 21.16 -12.70
N ASP A 111 16.01 20.97 -13.24
CA ASP A 111 16.22 20.26 -14.50
C ASP A 111 15.75 18.81 -14.43
N GLY A 112 15.01 18.33 -15.45
CA GLY A 112 14.43 16.99 -15.47
C GLY A 112 15.47 15.88 -15.48
N GLU A 113 16.59 16.05 -16.18
CA GLU A 113 17.67 15.06 -16.17
C GLU A 113 18.41 15.01 -14.83
N GLN A 114 18.47 16.13 -14.10
CA GLN A 114 18.97 16.13 -12.73
C GLN A 114 18.05 15.32 -11.81
N VAL A 115 16.72 15.58 -11.87
CA VAL A 115 15.73 14.83 -11.06
C VAL A 115 15.81 13.32 -11.36
N LYS A 116 15.90 12.96 -12.64
CA LYS A 116 16.00 11.57 -13.06
C LYS A 116 17.22 10.87 -12.45
N ARG A 117 18.43 11.48 -12.56
CA ARG A 117 19.66 10.94 -11.96
C ARG A 117 19.54 10.77 -10.44
N GLU A 118 18.95 11.74 -9.76
CA GLU A 118 18.76 11.66 -8.32
C GLU A 118 17.78 10.55 -7.92
N GLN A 119 16.70 10.39 -8.64
CA GLN A 119 15.75 9.29 -8.39
C GLN A 119 16.40 7.92 -8.60
N GLU A 120 17.17 7.74 -9.68
CA GLU A 120 17.93 6.51 -9.96
C GLU A 120 18.91 6.18 -8.83
N GLN A 121 19.65 7.16 -8.32
CA GLN A 121 20.56 6.97 -7.18
C GLN A 121 19.82 6.56 -5.90
N TRP A 122 18.63 7.09 -5.67
CA TRP A 122 17.83 6.70 -4.51
C TRP A 122 17.16 5.35 -4.70
N GLU A 123 16.75 4.98 -5.92
CA GLU A 123 16.28 3.62 -6.26
C GLU A 123 17.34 2.58 -5.89
N GLU A 124 18.60 2.80 -6.32
CA GLU A 124 19.74 1.93 -5.98
C GLU A 124 19.98 1.83 -4.47
N ARG A 125 19.88 2.94 -3.74
CA ARG A 125 20.05 2.96 -2.28
C ARG A 125 18.93 2.21 -1.56
N VAL A 126 17.69 2.33 -2.01
CA VAL A 126 16.54 1.62 -1.44
C VAL A 126 16.67 0.12 -1.69
N GLU A 127 17.11 -0.28 -2.89
CA GLU A 127 17.32 -1.68 -3.25
C GLU A 127 18.46 -2.32 -2.45
N ALA A 128 19.58 -1.60 -2.26
CA ALA A 128 20.76 -2.08 -1.55
C ALA A 128 20.64 -2.02 -0.02
N ALA A 129 19.62 -1.35 0.53
CA ALA A 129 19.50 -1.13 1.97
C ALA A 129 19.21 -2.42 2.74
N PRO A 130 19.92 -2.68 3.86
CA PRO A 130 19.63 -3.82 4.72
C PRO A 130 18.18 -3.83 5.21
N ARG A 131 17.54 -5.00 5.21
CA ARG A 131 16.18 -5.17 5.73
C ARG A 131 16.17 -5.33 7.25
N LEU A 132 16.69 -4.32 7.93
CA LEU A 132 16.72 -4.21 9.39
C LEU A 132 15.95 -2.95 9.80
N ILE A 133 15.21 -3.01 10.91
CA ILE A 133 14.35 -1.89 11.35
C ILE A 133 15.11 -0.56 11.42
N PRO A 134 16.28 -0.46 12.11
CA PRO A 134 17.00 0.81 12.23
C PRO A 134 17.44 1.40 10.89
N ASP A 135 17.89 0.54 9.96
CA ASP A 135 18.38 0.98 8.65
C ASP A 135 17.23 1.48 7.77
N GLN A 136 16.10 0.75 7.78
CA GLN A 136 14.90 1.12 7.02
C GLN A 136 14.23 2.38 7.60
N GLU A 137 14.16 2.54 8.93
CA GLU A 137 13.67 3.78 9.55
C GLU A 137 14.54 4.99 9.21
N LYS A 138 15.85 4.85 9.27
CA LYS A 138 16.81 5.89 8.87
C LYS A 138 16.65 6.27 7.40
N LEU A 139 16.53 5.27 6.54
CA LEU A 139 16.32 5.48 5.11
C LEU A 139 14.99 6.20 4.83
N LEU A 140 13.90 5.77 5.45
CA LEU A 140 12.59 6.42 5.32
C LEU A 140 12.62 7.87 5.79
N ALA A 141 13.32 8.15 6.90
CA ALA A 141 13.48 9.52 7.40
C ALA A 141 14.26 10.39 6.41
N ALA A 142 15.32 9.87 5.77
CA ALA A 142 16.09 10.59 4.75
C ALA A 142 15.24 10.85 3.49
N LEU A 143 14.49 9.86 3.01
CA LEU A 143 13.61 10.01 1.86
C LEU A 143 12.54 11.08 2.08
N LYS A 144 11.91 11.12 3.27
CA LYS A 144 10.88 12.11 3.63
C LYS A 144 11.39 13.55 3.72
N GLN A 145 12.71 13.80 3.67
CA GLN A 145 13.29 15.14 3.56
C GLN A 145 13.39 15.63 2.10
N LEU A 146 13.27 14.74 1.13
CA LEU A 146 13.48 15.02 -0.29
C LEU A 146 12.23 14.80 -1.13
N PHE A 147 11.39 13.85 -0.72
CA PHE A 147 10.25 13.37 -1.46
C PHE A 147 8.95 13.57 -0.68
N HIS A 148 7.84 13.68 -1.41
CA HIS A 148 6.51 13.66 -0.80
C HIS A 148 6.33 12.37 0.02
N PRO A 149 5.63 12.38 1.17
CA PRO A 149 5.42 11.17 1.98
C PRO A 149 4.86 9.97 1.19
N ASN A 150 4.05 10.21 0.17
CA ASN A 150 3.50 9.18 -0.71
C ASN A 150 4.39 8.83 -1.92
N HIS A 151 5.59 9.41 -2.02
CA HIS A 151 6.50 9.06 -3.13
C HIS A 151 6.79 7.54 -3.13
N ASN A 152 6.89 6.92 -4.33
CA ASN A 152 7.05 5.47 -4.44
C ASN A 152 8.21 4.93 -3.59
N LEU A 153 9.35 5.63 -3.52
CA LEU A 153 10.49 5.19 -2.70
C LEU A 153 10.16 5.15 -1.20
N CYS A 154 9.36 6.11 -0.71
CA CYS A 154 8.86 6.07 0.67
C CYS A 154 7.92 4.87 0.86
N MET A 155 7.03 4.61 -0.13
CA MET A 155 6.12 3.48 -0.11
C MET A 155 6.89 2.14 -0.11
N ASP A 156 7.91 2.00 -0.96
CA ASP A 156 8.74 0.79 -1.04
C ASP A 156 9.44 0.49 0.29
N VAL A 157 10.00 1.51 0.94
CA VAL A 157 10.60 1.35 2.27
C VAL A 157 9.55 1.00 3.31
N MET A 158 8.35 1.60 3.26
CA MET A 158 7.26 1.24 4.18
C MET A 158 6.76 -0.19 3.95
N PHE A 159 6.67 -0.68 2.71
CA PHE A 159 6.36 -2.08 2.39
C PHE A 159 7.42 -3.04 2.93
N ASN A 160 8.70 -2.66 2.89
CA ASN A 160 9.79 -3.45 3.45
C ASN A 160 9.77 -3.45 5.00
N LEU A 161 9.43 -2.32 5.60
CA LEU A 161 9.50 -2.10 7.04
C LEU A 161 8.30 -2.70 7.79
N ALA A 162 7.09 -2.60 7.22
CA ALA A 162 5.87 -3.08 7.88
C ALA A 162 5.94 -4.56 8.34
N PRO A 163 6.42 -5.53 7.55
CA PRO A 163 6.55 -6.92 8.01
C PRO A 163 7.66 -7.13 9.04
N LEU A 164 8.62 -6.22 9.18
CA LEU A 164 9.71 -6.34 10.16
C LEU A 164 9.26 -6.02 11.58
N TYR A 165 8.29 -5.14 11.75
CA TYR A 165 7.75 -4.80 13.07
C TYR A 165 6.99 -5.97 13.69
N GLY A 166 7.27 -6.24 14.99
CA GLY A 166 6.63 -7.31 15.75
C GLY A 166 7.14 -8.70 15.40
N VAL A 167 8.30 -8.84 14.75
CA VAL A 167 8.95 -10.13 14.47
C VAL A 167 9.71 -10.62 15.72
N ARG A 168 9.92 -11.94 15.82
CA ARG A 168 10.70 -12.54 16.90
C ARG A 168 12.07 -11.85 17.05
N GLY A 169 12.32 -11.26 18.22
CA GLY A 169 13.56 -10.53 18.53
C GLY A 169 13.33 -9.08 18.95
N SER A 170 12.14 -8.50 18.70
CA SER A 170 11.75 -7.23 19.30
C SER A 170 11.65 -7.37 20.82
N LYS A 171 12.16 -6.38 21.57
CA LYS A 171 12.00 -6.36 23.02
C LYS A 171 10.53 -6.17 23.37
N ALA A 172 10.07 -6.77 24.46
CA ALA A 172 8.68 -6.68 24.91
C ALA A 172 8.22 -5.21 25.10
N GLU A 173 9.12 -4.35 25.54
CA GLU A 173 8.92 -2.91 25.74
C GLU A 173 8.68 -2.14 24.42
N ASP A 174 9.22 -2.63 23.30
CA ASP A 174 9.13 -1.99 21.98
C ASP A 174 7.90 -2.44 21.19
N LEU A 175 7.32 -3.60 21.50
CA LEU A 175 6.27 -4.25 20.72
C LEU A 175 5.04 -3.35 20.46
N VAL A 176 4.61 -2.58 21.47
CA VAL A 176 3.44 -1.69 21.33
C VAL A 176 3.78 -0.54 20.39
N SER A 177 4.94 0.10 20.61
CA SER A 177 5.41 1.20 19.75
C SER A 177 5.60 0.75 18.29
N GLU A 178 6.19 -0.43 18.08
CA GLU A 178 6.33 -1.01 16.74
C GLU A 178 4.97 -1.31 16.09
N ALA A 179 4.01 -1.85 16.86
CA ALA A 179 2.67 -2.12 16.37
C ALA A 179 1.92 -0.83 15.99
N GLU A 180 2.07 0.25 16.76
CA GLU A 180 1.49 1.56 16.42
C GLU A 180 2.09 2.12 15.12
N LYS A 181 3.42 2.06 14.97
CA LYS A 181 4.11 2.45 13.73
C LYS A 181 3.61 1.64 12.53
N LYS A 182 3.51 0.31 12.70
CA LYS A 182 3.01 -0.61 11.66
C LYS A 182 1.57 -0.32 11.27
N GLU A 183 0.67 -0.11 12.24
CA GLU A 183 -0.75 0.21 11.98
C GLU A 183 -0.89 1.48 11.15
N LYS A 184 -0.19 2.54 11.57
CA LYS A 184 -0.16 3.82 10.86
C LYS A 184 0.36 3.64 9.44
N MET A 185 1.47 2.93 9.28
CA MET A 185 2.12 2.67 7.99
C MET A 185 1.21 1.87 7.04
N CYS A 186 0.57 0.81 7.51
CA CYS A 186 -0.41 0.05 6.73
C CYS A 186 -1.61 0.92 6.32
N GLY A 187 -2.05 1.84 7.19
CA GLY A 187 -3.10 2.81 6.88
C GLY A 187 -2.71 3.78 5.77
N GLU A 188 -1.51 4.35 5.83
CA GLU A 188 -0.94 5.24 4.80
C GLU A 188 -0.80 4.52 3.46
N LEU A 189 -0.25 3.29 3.46
CA LEU A 189 -0.12 2.46 2.26
C LEU A 189 -1.49 2.16 1.61
N LEU A 190 -2.47 1.71 2.38
CA LEU A 190 -3.82 1.41 1.89
C LEU A 190 -4.51 2.65 1.30
N SER A 191 -4.39 3.81 1.95
CA SER A 191 -4.96 5.06 1.48
C SER A 191 -4.36 5.51 0.14
N THR A 192 -3.03 5.43 0.02
CA THR A 192 -2.33 5.82 -1.20
C THR A 192 -2.59 4.83 -2.34
N MET A 193 -2.67 3.53 -2.04
CA MET A 193 -3.04 2.51 -3.03
C MET A 193 -4.44 2.73 -3.61
N GLU A 194 -5.41 3.14 -2.80
CA GLU A 194 -6.77 3.41 -3.27
C GLU A 194 -6.82 4.50 -4.35
N GLN A 195 -5.91 5.48 -4.31
CA GLN A 195 -5.82 6.52 -5.33
C GLN A 195 -5.18 6.01 -6.63
N VAL A 196 -4.17 5.16 -6.53
CA VAL A 196 -3.35 4.68 -7.65
C VAL A 196 -3.96 3.49 -8.36
N ILE A 197 -4.41 2.51 -7.59
CA ILE A 197 -4.95 1.22 -8.03
C ILE A 197 -6.19 0.86 -7.21
N PRO A 198 -7.30 1.60 -7.39
CA PRO A 198 -8.52 1.35 -6.63
C PRO A 198 -9.06 -0.05 -6.90
N GLY A 199 -9.62 -0.67 -5.86
CA GLY A 199 -10.30 -1.95 -5.95
C GLY A 199 -9.53 -3.14 -5.39
N GLY A 200 -9.93 -4.35 -5.81
CA GLY A 200 -9.53 -5.61 -5.20
C GLY A 200 -8.18 -6.16 -5.66
N PHE A 201 -7.13 -5.37 -5.65
CA PHE A 201 -5.78 -5.86 -5.95
C PHE A 201 -5.22 -6.72 -4.81
N ARG A 202 -4.47 -7.79 -5.16
CA ARG A 202 -3.89 -8.74 -4.19
C ARG A 202 -3.08 -8.06 -3.08
N MET A 203 -2.30 -7.05 -3.42
CA MET A 203 -1.49 -6.29 -2.46
C MET A 203 -2.37 -5.61 -1.40
N ARG A 204 -3.57 -5.12 -1.76
CA ARG A 204 -4.55 -4.60 -0.82
C ARG A 204 -5.03 -5.67 0.16
N GLY A 205 -5.35 -6.87 -0.35
CA GLY A 205 -5.74 -8.02 0.49
C GLY A 205 -4.64 -8.38 1.51
N MET A 206 -3.39 -8.44 1.06
CA MET A 206 -2.23 -8.70 1.93
C MET A 206 -2.08 -7.64 3.03
N LEU A 207 -2.17 -6.37 2.69
CA LEU A 207 -2.06 -5.26 3.67
C LEU A 207 -3.23 -5.22 4.65
N LEU A 208 -4.45 -5.58 4.22
CA LEU A 208 -5.60 -5.66 5.12
C LEU A 208 -5.41 -6.74 6.19
N VAL A 209 -4.85 -7.90 5.82
CA VAL A 209 -4.50 -8.96 6.79
C VAL A 209 -3.43 -8.49 7.75
N GLU A 210 -2.37 -7.86 7.24
CA GLU A 210 -1.26 -7.36 8.03
C GLU A 210 -1.72 -6.29 9.03
N ARG A 211 -2.56 -5.37 8.59
CA ARG A 211 -3.16 -4.33 9.44
C ARG A 211 -4.10 -4.92 10.49
N HIS A 212 -4.86 -5.97 10.14
CA HIS A 212 -5.76 -6.64 11.07
C HIS A 212 -5.02 -7.22 12.28
N THR A 213 -3.95 -7.98 12.04
CA THR A 213 -3.17 -8.61 13.11
C THR A 213 -2.63 -7.57 14.09
N THR A 214 -2.15 -6.47 13.54
CA THR A 214 -1.60 -5.36 14.32
C THR A 214 -2.66 -4.67 15.17
N LYS A 215 -3.83 -4.35 14.57
CA LYS A 215 -4.95 -3.74 15.29
C LYS A 215 -5.49 -4.62 16.39
N LEU A 216 -5.65 -5.91 16.11
CA LEU A 216 -6.14 -6.86 17.13
C LEU A 216 -5.17 -6.96 18.31
N PHE A 217 -3.85 -6.97 18.06
CA PHE A 217 -2.83 -6.93 19.10
C PHE A 217 -2.96 -5.67 19.94
N LEU A 218 -3.01 -4.48 19.34
CA LEU A 218 -3.16 -3.21 20.05
C LEU A 218 -4.44 -3.16 20.91
N LEU A 219 -5.57 -3.62 20.35
CA LEU A 219 -6.84 -3.67 21.09
C LEU A 219 -6.78 -4.60 22.29
N ARG A 220 -6.13 -5.75 22.18
CA ARG A 220 -5.93 -6.68 23.32
C ARG A 220 -5.07 -6.05 24.38
N THR A 221 -3.94 -5.43 24.02
CA THR A 221 -3.07 -4.72 24.95
C THR A 221 -3.84 -3.61 25.69
N GLN A 222 -4.67 -2.82 24.98
CA GLN A 222 -5.51 -1.79 25.61
C GLN A 222 -6.52 -2.37 26.60
N LEU A 223 -7.07 -3.54 26.32
CA LEU A 223 -7.99 -4.23 27.24
C LEU A 223 -7.24 -4.75 28.49
N GLU A 224 -6.10 -5.40 28.30
CA GLU A 224 -5.26 -5.97 29.37
C GLU A 224 -4.72 -4.88 30.30
N THR A 225 -4.30 -3.74 29.75
CA THR A 225 -3.83 -2.57 30.48
C THR A 225 -4.96 -1.70 31.03
N LYS A 226 -6.22 -2.11 30.87
CA LYS A 226 -7.43 -1.39 31.32
C LYS A 226 -7.60 0.01 30.70
N GLN A 227 -6.99 0.27 29.56
CA GLN A 227 -7.15 1.52 28.80
C GLN A 227 -8.48 1.59 28.05
N CYS A 228 -9.16 0.47 27.85
CA CYS A 228 -10.51 0.42 27.30
C CYS A 228 -11.40 -0.54 28.06
N SER A 229 -12.72 -0.33 27.99
CA SER A 229 -13.71 -1.25 28.55
C SER A 229 -13.92 -2.47 27.65
N LYS A 230 -14.46 -3.58 28.21
CA LYS A 230 -14.82 -4.76 27.43
C LYS A 230 -15.81 -4.44 26.30
N SER A 231 -16.78 -3.57 26.52
CA SER A 231 -17.74 -3.15 25.49
C SER A 231 -17.09 -2.36 24.35
N THR A 232 -16.16 -1.47 24.69
CA THR A 232 -15.33 -0.73 23.71
C THR A 232 -14.45 -1.68 22.89
N PHE A 233 -13.80 -2.64 23.57
CA PHE A 233 -13.00 -3.66 22.89
C PHE A 233 -13.83 -4.45 21.87
N VAL A 234 -14.99 -4.99 22.26
CA VAL A 234 -15.86 -5.75 21.37
C VAL A 234 -16.32 -4.92 20.17
N ARG A 235 -16.74 -3.68 20.39
CA ARG A 235 -17.14 -2.77 19.31
C ARG A 235 -16.00 -2.52 18.33
N ASN A 236 -14.77 -2.29 18.84
CA ASN A 236 -13.61 -2.05 18.00
C ASN A 236 -13.19 -3.32 17.23
N VAL A 237 -13.26 -4.50 17.87
CA VAL A 237 -13.02 -5.79 17.19
C VAL A 237 -14.06 -6.03 16.09
N ALA A 238 -15.33 -5.74 16.34
CA ALA A 238 -16.39 -5.86 15.34
C ALA A 238 -16.11 -5.00 14.08
N SER A 239 -15.50 -3.82 14.24
CA SER A 239 -15.11 -2.95 13.13
C SER A 239 -14.02 -3.54 12.23
N LEU A 240 -13.28 -4.55 12.70
CA LEU A 240 -12.24 -5.24 11.91
C LEU A 240 -12.83 -6.27 10.93
N ARG A 241 -14.10 -6.64 11.11
CA ARG A 241 -14.75 -7.69 10.30
C ARG A 241 -14.82 -7.33 8.82
N ALA A 242 -15.30 -6.15 8.48
CA ALA A 242 -15.52 -5.76 7.08
C ALA A 242 -14.20 -5.69 6.27
N PRO A 243 -13.13 -5.02 6.74
CA PRO A 243 -11.83 -5.05 6.04
C PRO A 243 -11.26 -6.47 5.88
N LEU A 244 -11.45 -7.34 6.88
CA LEU A 244 -10.96 -8.71 6.82
C LEU A 244 -11.76 -9.58 5.85
N ALA A 245 -13.09 -9.42 5.79
CA ALA A 245 -13.92 -10.06 4.79
C ALA A 245 -13.58 -9.60 3.36
N GLU A 246 -13.22 -8.33 3.19
CA GLU A 246 -12.68 -7.82 1.92
C GLU A 246 -11.37 -8.54 1.55
N ALA A 247 -10.44 -8.69 2.51
CA ALA A 247 -9.20 -9.42 2.29
C ALA A 247 -9.43 -10.88 1.87
N VAL A 248 -10.35 -11.59 2.55
CA VAL A 248 -10.75 -12.96 2.20
C VAL A 248 -11.27 -13.02 0.76
N LYS A 249 -12.15 -12.10 0.39
CA LYS A 249 -12.69 -12.02 -0.97
C LYS A 249 -11.60 -11.80 -2.02
N ILE A 250 -10.66 -10.90 -1.77
CA ILE A 250 -9.57 -10.58 -2.70
C ILE A 250 -8.62 -11.77 -2.84
N LEU A 251 -8.13 -12.30 -1.71
CA LEU A 251 -7.12 -13.36 -1.70
C LEU A 251 -7.67 -14.72 -2.14
N GLY A 252 -8.98 -14.95 -1.97
CA GLY A 252 -9.67 -16.14 -2.48
C GLY A 252 -9.71 -16.25 -4.01
N LEU A 253 -9.33 -15.19 -4.72
CA LEU A 253 -9.19 -15.20 -6.17
C LEU A 253 -7.80 -15.66 -6.66
N GLU A 254 -6.83 -15.75 -5.76
CA GLU A 254 -5.47 -16.12 -6.11
C GLU A 254 -5.29 -17.65 -6.20
N PRO A 255 -4.35 -18.13 -7.04
CA PRO A 255 -4.18 -19.57 -7.26
C PRO A 255 -3.69 -20.28 -5.99
N PRO A 256 -4.10 -21.55 -5.79
CA PRO A 256 -3.57 -22.39 -4.72
C PRO A 256 -2.04 -22.49 -4.77
N GLY A 257 -1.39 -22.53 -3.61
CA GLY A 257 0.07 -22.61 -3.49
C GLY A 257 0.79 -21.26 -3.64
N SER A 258 0.10 -20.18 -3.97
CA SER A 258 0.67 -18.83 -3.94
C SER A 258 0.87 -18.32 -2.51
N LEU A 259 1.70 -17.29 -2.36
CA LEU A 259 1.88 -16.60 -1.07
C LEU A 259 0.54 -16.01 -0.58
N GLU A 260 -0.23 -15.49 -1.51
CA GLU A 260 -1.56 -14.92 -1.26
C GLU A 260 -2.56 -15.96 -0.76
N SER A 261 -2.53 -17.20 -1.31
CA SER A 261 -3.40 -18.29 -0.83
C SER A 261 -3.06 -18.73 0.59
N ALA A 262 -1.78 -18.69 0.98
CA ALA A 262 -1.36 -18.92 2.37
C ALA A 262 -1.90 -17.83 3.31
N ARG A 263 -1.94 -16.58 2.86
CA ARG A 263 -2.53 -15.46 3.60
C ARG A 263 -4.06 -15.53 3.65
N LEU A 264 -4.72 -16.10 2.63
CA LEU A 264 -6.16 -16.38 2.68
C LEU A 264 -6.52 -17.26 3.88
N VAL A 265 -5.85 -18.39 4.05
CA VAL A 265 -6.09 -19.31 5.18
C VAL A 265 -5.95 -18.59 6.52
N GLN A 266 -4.99 -17.69 6.63
CA GLN A 266 -4.79 -16.88 7.82
C GLN A 266 -5.94 -15.87 8.01
N ALA A 267 -6.38 -15.19 6.94
CA ALA A 267 -7.48 -14.23 6.96
C ALA A 267 -8.81 -14.88 7.39
N GLU A 268 -9.11 -16.08 6.89
CA GLU A 268 -10.31 -16.86 7.27
C GLU A 268 -10.31 -17.22 8.76
N LYS A 269 -9.16 -17.65 9.30
CA LYS A 269 -9.01 -17.91 10.74
C LYS A 269 -9.25 -16.66 11.59
N TYR A 270 -8.74 -15.52 11.15
CA TYR A 270 -8.94 -14.26 11.86
C TYR A 270 -10.38 -13.78 11.76
N LEU A 271 -11.05 -13.99 10.63
CA LEU A 271 -12.46 -13.66 10.47
C LEU A 271 -13.33 -14.48 11.42
N ALA A 272 -13.11 -15.79 11.50
CA ALA A 272 -13.79 -16.65 12.46
C ALA A 272 -13.50 -16.25 13.91
N GLN A 273 -12.29 -15.80 14.23
CA GLN A 273 -11.94 -15.30 15.56
C GLN A 273 -12.71 -14.00 15.91
N VAL A 274 -12.82 -13.06 14.97
CA VAL A 274 -13.60 -11.82 15.14
C VAL A 274 -15.07 -12.17 15.39
N ASP A 275 -15.65 -13.05 14.58
CA ASP A 275 -17.05 -13.47 14.72
C ASP A 275 -17.30 -14.12 16.08
N SER A 276 -16.42 -15.02 16.53
CA SER A 276 -16.49 -15.65 17.87
C SER A 276 -16.43 -14.64 19.02
N ILE A 277 -15.55 -13.63 18.95
CA ILE A 277 -15.47 -12.60 19.99
C ILE A 277 -16.77 -11.80 20.08
N VAL A 278 -17.34 -11.43 18.93
CA VAL A 278 -18.58 -10.64 18.85
C VAL A 278 -19.79 -11.44 19.35
N GLU A 279 -19.93 -12.70 18.94
CA GLU A 279 -21.03 -13.59 19.35
C GLU A 279 -21.00 -13.88 20.86
N ASN A 280 -19.81 -14.19 21.42
CA ASN A 280 -19.68 -14.46 22.85
C ASN A 280 -20.02 -13.23 23.70
N ALA A 281 -19.69 -12.04 23.23
CA ALA A 281 -20.09 -10.80 23.91
C ALA A 281 -21.62 -10.59 23.86
N GLY A 282 -22.26 -10.92 22.75
CA GLY A 282 -23.72 -10.87 22.63
C GLY A 282 -24.46 -11.82 23.60
N LYS A 283 -23.93 -13.02 23.81
CA LYS A 283 -24.47 -13.98 24.77
C LYS A 283 -24.35 -13.54 26.23
N THR A 284 -23.32 -12.79 26.57
CA THR A 284 -23.09 -12.29 27.93
C THR A 284 -23.96 -11.06 28.26
N LEU A 285 -24.53 -10.40 27.25
CA LEU A 285 -25.38 -9.22 27.39
C LEU A 285 -26.88 -9.53 27.36
N LEU A 286 -27.29 -10.76 27.04
CA LEU A 286 -28.68 -11.21 27.19
C LEU A 286 -28.90 -11.62 28.66
N PRO A 287 -29.83 -11.00 29.39
CA PRO A 287 -30.20 -11.48 30.73
C PRO A 287 -30.70 -12.93 30.60
N ALA A 288 -30.23 -13.78 31.52
CA ALA A 288 -30.79 -15.13 31.66
C ALA A 288 -32.30 -14.99 31.75
N GLY A 289 -32.99 -15.62 30.81
CA GLY A 289 -34.44 -15.54 30.73
C GLY A 289 -35.07 -15.88 32.08
N THR A 290 -35.96 -15.00 32.52
CA THR A 290 -36.93 -15.30 33.56
C THR A 290 -37.82 -16.42 33.01
N GLU A 291 -37.66 -17.66 33.52
CA GLU A 291 -38.69 -18.66 33.53
C GLU A 291 -39.82 -18.27 34.50
#